data_128e371d5ade996c11cb556028bc4c26
#
_entry.id   128e371d5ade996c11cb556028bc4c26
#
_cell.length_a   1.000
_cell.length_b   1.000
_cell.length_c   1.000
_cell.angle_alpha   90.00
_cell.angle_beta   90.00
_cell.angle_gamma   90.00
#
_symmetry.space_group_name_H-M   'P 1'
#
loop_
_entity.id
_entity.type
_entity.pdbx_description
1 polymer ?
#
loop_
_entity_poly.entity_id
_entity_poly.type
_entity_poly.pdbx_seq_one_letter_code
_entity_poly.pdbx_strand_id
1 'polypeptide(L)'
;MCIFAAMNENILPIHFAPLQGYTDAVYRRAHARIFGGIETYYSPFVRMEHGEIRRKDARDIEPDNNPDLHLIPQLIAPDADKLEHIMSLFIEKGYQEADINLGCPFPMLARRHNGCGMLPYPEEVKALLSEAIDRQPDVRSSVKLRLGWEHAEECLALQPLFNELPLAHIT
;
A
#
# COMPACT_ATOMS: atom_id res chain seq x y z
N MET A 1 34.62 25.73 16.59
CA MET A 1 34.80 25.07 15.29
C MET A 1 34.15 23.73 15.40
N CYS A 2 32.86 23.65 15.00
CA CYS A 2 32.07 22.46 15.17
C CYS A 2 32.41 21.45 14.08
N ILE A 3 32.89 20.28 14.48
CA ILE A 3 33.09 19.11 13.63
C ILE A 3 31.73 18.38 13.51
N PHE A 4 30.88 18.88 12.64
CA PHE A 4 29.66 18.19 12.15
C PHE A 4 29.62 18.23 10.62
N ALA A 5 30.70 17.80 10.00
CA ALA A 5 30.74 17.57 8.57
C ALA A 5 31.34 16.19 8.34
N ALA A 6 30.52 15.26 7.94
CA ALA A 6 30.75 13.93 7.38
C ALA A 6 30.05 12.80 8.16
N MET A 7 28.73 12.92 8.32
CA MET A 7 27.88 11.74 8.53
C MET A 7 26.82 11.72 7.42
N ASN A 8 27.30 11.68 6.20
CA ASN A 8 26.48 11.48 5.05
C ASN A 8 26.98 10.22 4.37
N GLU A 9 26.49 9.07 4.77
CA GLU A 9 26.63 7.82 3.99
C GLU A 9 25.73 6.78 4.61
N ASN A 10 24.68 6.39 3.88
CA ASN A 10 23.78 5.27 4.13
C ASN A 10 22.77 5.44 5.29
N ILE A 11 22.09 6.57 5.36
CA ILE A 11 20.82 6.59 6.11
C ILE A 11 19.84 5.76 5.29
N LEU A 12 19.45 4.61 5.83
CA LEU A 12 18.42 3.78 5.21
C LEU A 12 17.12 4.59 5.14
N PRO A 13 16.41 4.55 4.01
CA PRO A 13 15.12 5.23 3.89
C PRO A 13 14.15 4.67 4.92
N ILE A 14 13.47 5.58 5.64
CA ILE A 14 12.45 5.19 6.60
C ILE A 14 11.09 5.44 5.98
N HIS A 15 10.29 4.39 5.90
CA HIS A 15 8.93 4.42 5.40
C HIS A 15 7.93 4.35 6.54
N PHE A 16 6.92 5.21 6.50
CA PHE A 16 5.86 5.26 7.50
C PHE A 16 4.69 4.37 7.09
N ALA A 17 4.62 3.18 7.71
CA ALA A 17 3.60 2.18 7.41
C ALA A 17 2.20 2.65 7.80
N PRO A 18 1.15 2.27 7.04
CA PRO A 18 -0.22 2.64 7.31
C PRO A 18 -0.81 1.82 8.46
N LEU A 19 -1.65 2.48 9.29
CA LEU A 19 -2.48 1.82 10.28
C LEU A 19 -3.93 2.29 10.13
N GLN A 20 -4.80 1.38 9.69
CA GLN A 20 -6.20 1.67 9.40
C GLN A 20 -6.92 2.26 10.62
N GLY A 21 -7.54 3.42 10.42
CA GLY A 21 -8.25 4.13 11.47
C GLY A 21 -7.40 5.09 12.31
N TYR A 22 -6.08 5.12 12.13
CA TYR A 22 -5.16 5.93 12.94
C TYR A 22 -4.30 6.89 12.11
N THR A 23 -3.62 6.41 11.08
CA THR A 23 -2.64 7.19 10.33
C THR A 23 -3.26 7.92 9.13
N ASP A 24 -4.35 8.65 9.37
CA ASP A 24 -5.01 9.47 8.36
C ASP A 24 -4.16 10.71 7.99
N ALA A 25 -4.63 11.49 7.02
CA ALA A 25 -3.94 12.66 6.52
C ALA A 25 -3.58 13.67 7.61
N VAL A 26 -4.46 13.84 8.61
CA VAL A 26 -4.20 14.75 9.74
C VAL A 26 -3.03 14.23 10.58
N TYR A 27 -3.03 12.93 10.88
CA TYR A 27 -1.94 12.31 11.61
C TYR A 27 -0.62 12.36 10.83
N ARG A 28 -0.62 12.00 9.53
CA ARG A 28 0.59 12.02 8.70
C ARG A 28 1.23 13.41 8.66
N ARG A 29 0.43 14.47 8.45
CA ARG A 29 0.93 15.86 8.48
C ARG A 29 1.50 16.25 9.83
N ALA A 30 0.81 15.91 10.91
CA ALA A 30 1.28 16.20 12.26
C ALA A 30 2.61 15.48 12.55
N HIS A 31 2.69 14.20 12.18
CA HIS A 31 3.91 13.40 12.32
C HIS A 31 5.08 14.00 11.52
N ALA A 32 4.88 14.32 10.24
CA ALA A 32 5.90 14.90 9.40
C ALA A 32 6.41 16.23 9.94
N ARG A 33 5.50 17.08 10.44
CA ARG A 33 5.84 18.38 11.00
C ARG A 33 6.65 18.29 12.31
N ILE A 34 6.35 17.28 13.14
CA ILE A 34 6.96 17.17 14.49
C ILE A 34 8.26 16.38 14.45
N PHE A 35 8.27 15.25 13.73
CA PHE A 35 9.40 14.32 13.76
C PHE A 35 10.30 14.43 12.53
N GLY A 36 9.73 14.59 11.34
CA GLY A 36 10.48 14.57 10.08
C GLY A 36 11.17 13.22 9.82
N GLY A 37 12.11 13.21 8.88
CA GLY A 37 13.00 12.05 8.63
C GLY A 37 12.32 10.85 7.97
N ILE A 38 11.07 10.95 7.56
CA ILE A 38 10.35 9.94 6.80
C ILE A 38 10.43 10.28 5.31
N GLU A 39 10.90 9.33 4.50
CA GLU A 39 10.98 9.49 3.05
C GLU A 39 9.62 9.26 2.39
N THR A 40 8.90 8.22 2.80
CA THR A 40 7.64 7.82 2.19
C THR A 40 6.58 7.53 3.24
N TYR A 41 5.41 8.12 3.06
CA TYR A 41 4.22 7.83 3.84
C TYR A 41 3.27 6.95 3.03
N TYR A 42 2.59 6.02 3.70
CA TYR A 42 1.51 5.22 3.12
C TYR A 42 0.18 5.61 3.74
N SER A 43 -0.87 5.69 2.90
CA SER A 43 -2.21 5.91 3.43
C SER A 43 -2.79 4.62 4.03
N PRO A 44 -3.71 4.71 5.00
CA PRO A 44 -4.68 3.63 5.23
C PRO A 44 -5.32 3.20 3.92
N PHE A 45 -5.63 1.92 3.79
CA PHE A 45 -6.11 1.41 2.51
C PHE A 45 -7.46 2.01 2.09
N VAL A 46 -7.52 2.39 0.84
CA VAL A 46 -8.75 2.75 0.13
C VAL A 46 -9.49 1.46 -0.25
N ARG A 47 -10.81 1.46 -0.07
CA ARG A 47 -11.65 0.31 -0.40
C ARG A 47 -12.97 0.72 -1.01
N MET A 48 -13.62 -0.23 -1.64
CA MET A 48 -14.99 -0.09 -2.11
C MET A 48 -15.99 -0.60 -1.09
N GLU A 49 -17.10 0.11 -0.94
CA GLU A 49 -18.28 -0.29 -0.17
C GLU A 49 -19.52 -0.05 -1.04
N HIS A 50 -20.40 -1.04 -1.16
CA HIS A 50 -21.64 -0.95 -1.97
C HIS A 50 -21.42 -0.53 -3.43
N GLY A 51 -20.30 -0.94 -4.03
CA GLY A 51 -19.96 -0.63 -5.43
C GLY A 51 -19.31 0.74 -5.67
N GLU A 52 -19.09 1.52 -4.61
CA GLU A 52 -18.43 2.83 -4.68
C GLU A 52 -17.19 2.90 -3.81
N ILE A 53 -16.24 3.75 -4.18
CA ILE A 53 -15.09 4.05 -3.31
C ILE A 53 -15.60 4.84 -2.10
N ARG A 54 -15.17 4.40 -0.93
CA ARG A 54 -15.57 5.03 0.33
C ARG A 54 -15.08 6.47 0.40
N ARG A 55 -16.01 7.42 0.54
CA ARG A 55 -15.72 8.86 0.53
C ARG A 55 -14.67 9.31 1.54
N LYS A 56 -14.65 8.68 2.73
CA LYS A 56 -13.64 8.99 3.75
C LYS A 56 -12.24 8.63 3.26
N ASP A 57 -12.09 7.47 2.62
CA ASP A 57 -10.81 6.97 2.14
C ASP A 57 -10.32 7.81 0.94
N ALA A 58 -11.23 8.14 0.00
CA ALA A 58 -10.92 9.04 -1.12
C ALA A 58 -10.44 10.43 -0.65
N ARG A 59 -11.10 11.00 0.39
CA ARG A 59 -10.69 12.28 0.97
C ARG A 59 -9.35 12.21 1.68
N ASP A 60 -9.01 11.08 2.29
CA ASP A 60 -7.76 10.89 3.01
C ASP A 60 -6.52 10.98 2.11
N ILE A 61 -6.69 10.60 0.84
CA ILE A 61 -5.64 10.64 -0.18
C ILE A 61 -5.72 11.87 -1.09
N GLU A 62 -6.54 12.87 -0.81
CA GLU A 62 -6.51 14.14 -1.55
C GLU A 62 -5.12 14.77 -1.44
N PRO A 63 -4.48 15.20 -2.56
CA PRO A 63 -3.19 15.85 -2.52
C PRO A 63 -3.16 17.08 -1.58
N ASP A 64 -4.21 17.89 -1.59
CA ASP A 64 -4.34 19.06 -0.72
C ASP A 64 -4.40 18.69 0.77
N ASN A 65 -4.79 17.48 1.09
CA ASN A 65 -4.76 16.96 2.46
C ASN A 65 -3.41 16.37 2.85
N ASN A 66 -2.47 16.23 1.91
CA ASN A 66 -1.15 15.64 2.10
C ASN A 66 -0.03 16.52 1.50
N PRO A 67 -0.04 17.86 1.72
CA PRO A 67 0.94 18.74 1.12
C PRO A 67 2.36 18.34 1.56
N ASP A 68 3.30 18.46 0.66
CA ASP A 68 4.73 18.22 0.90
C ASP A 68 5.11 16.80 1.35
N LEU A 69 4.17 15.85 1.28
CA LEU A 69 4.43 14.45 1.60
C LEU A 69 4.62 13.62 0.32
N HIS A 70 5.66 12.81 0.27
CA HIS A 70 5.69 11.70 -0.67
C HIS A 70 4.74 10.62 -0.13
N LEU A 71 3.50 10.63 -0.62
CA LEU A 71 2.46 9.69 -0.23
C LEU A 71 2.25 8.63 -1.30
N ILE A 72 2.35 7.37 -0.91
CA ILE A 72 1.90 6.23 -1.71
C ILE A 72 0.53 5.79 -1.17
N PRO A 73 -0.56 5.94 -1.93
CA PRO A 73 -1.86 5.47 -1.51
C PRO A 73 -1.90 3.93 -1.50
N GLN A 74 -2.43 3.38 -0.41
CA GLN A 74 -2.65 1.93 -0.30
C GLN A 74 -4.09 1.59 -0.66
N LEU A 75 -4.30 0.44 -1.27
CA LEU A 75 -5.62 -0.10 -1.57
C LEU A 75 -5.79 -1.53 -1.06
N ILE A 76 -7.04 -1.95 -0.92
CA ILE A 76 -7.42 -3.34 -0.67
C ILE A 76 -8.58 -3.71 -1.58
N ALA A 77 -8.45 -4.79 -2.34
CA ALA A 77 -9.47 -5.27 -3.25
C ALA A 77 -9.45 -6.81 -3.33
N PRO A 78 -10.62 -7.45 -3.45
CA PRO A 78 -10.72 -8.90 -3.58
C PRO A 78 -10.55 -9.39 -5.03
N ASP A 79 -10.64 -8.50 -6.01
CA ASP A 79 -10.60 -8.79 -7.44
C ASP A 79 -9.99 -7.65 -8.24
N ALA A 80 -9.60 -7.94 -9.47
CA ALA A 80 -8.93 -7.00 -10.35
C ALA A 80 -9.81 -5.82 -10.79
N ASP A 81 -11.11 -6.01 -10.96
CA ASP A 81 -12.02 -4.94 -11.39
C ASP A 81 -12.13 -3.85 -10.32
N LYS A 82 -12.25 -4.26 -9.06
CA LYS A 82 -12.27 -3.29 -7.94
C LYS A 82 -10.90 -2.67 -7.73
N LEU A 83 -9.83 -3.42 -7.92
CA LEU A 83 -8.48 -2.92 -7.83
C LEU A 83 -8.25 -1.84 -8.88
N GLU A 84 -8.56 -2.10 -10.15
CA GLU A 84 -8.46 -1.15 -11.25
C GLU A 84 -9.26 0.12 -10.99
N HIS A 85 -10.51 -0.03 -10.51
CA HIS A 85 -11.36 1.10 -10.19
C HIS A 85 -10.73 2.03 -9.13
N ILE A 86 -10.10 1.45 -8.08
CA ILE A 86 -9.42 2.23 -7.05
C ILE A 86 -8.12 2.85 -7.61
N MET A 87 -7.35 2.10 -8.41
CA MET A 87 -6.13 2.64 -9.02
C MET A 87 -6.42 3.79 -10.00
N SER A 88 -7.52 3.73 -10.72
CA SER A 88 -7.98 4.84 -11.57
C SER A 88 -8.20 6.11 -10.77
N LEU A 89 -8.77 6.04 -9.57
CA LEU A 89 -8.87 7.19 -8.67
C LEU A 89 -7.48 7.72 -8.27
N PHE A 90 -6.51 6.84 -8.03
CA PHE A 90 -5.15 7.26 -7.68
C PHE A 90 -4.51 8.04 -8.81
N ILE A 91 -4.65 7.54 -10.05
CA ILE A 91 -4.16 8.20 -11.27
C ILE A 91 -4.83 9.57 -11.46
N GLU A 92 -6.16 9.65 -11.31
CA GLU A 92 -6.91 10.91 -11.39
C GLU A 92 -6.41 11.96 -10.40
N LYS A 93 -5.92 11.51 -9.23
CA LYS A 93 -5.32 12.36 -8.20
C LYS A 93 -3.83 12.66 -8.43
N GLY A 94 -3.24 12.14 -9.51
CA GLY A 94 -1.84 12.37 -9.88
C GLY A 94 -0.83 11.44 -9.22
N TYR A 95 -1.25 10.37 -8.56
CA TYR A 95 -0.35 9.35 -8.02
C TYR A 95 0.18 8.44 -9.13
N GLN A 96 1.46 8.13 -9.07
CA GLN A 96 2.14 7.21 -9.99
C GLN A 96 2.57 5.91 -9.29
N GLU A 97 2.25 5.79 -8.02
CA GLU A 97 2.58 4.63 -7.19
C GLU A 97 1.34 4.19 -6.43
N ALA A 98 1.22 2.88 -6.22
CA ALA A 98 0.16 2.27 -5.43
C ALA A 98 0.70 1.11 -4.60
N ASP A 99 0.18 0.94 -3.39
CA ASP A 99 0.52 -0.18 -2.53
C ASP A 99 -0.69 -1.09 -2.32
N ILE A 100 -0.52 -2.39 -2.59
CA ILE A 100 -1.59 -3.38 -2.52
C ILE A 100 -1.52 -4.08 -1.17
N ASN A 101 -2.60 -4.00 -0.38
CA ASN A 101 -2.67 -4.60 0.95
C ASN A 101 -3.04 -6.09 0.88
N LEU A 102 -2.09 -6.94 1.20
CA LEU A 102 -2.27 -8.38 1.42
C LEU A 102 -2.00 -8.78 2.89
N GLY A 103 -2.13 -7.81 3.82
CA GLY A 103 -1.78 -8.06 5.22
C GLY A 103 -2.89 -7.82 6.24
N CYS A 104 -4.03 -7.20 5.85
CA CYS A 104 -5.10 -6.85 6.77
C CYS A 104 -5.77 -8.11 7.35
N PRO A 105 -5.75 -8.30 8.69
CA PRO A 105 -6.31 -9.50 9.32
C PRO A 105 -7.77 -9.35 9.72
N PHE A 106 -8.45 -8.26 9.31
CA PHE A 106 -9.82 -8.03 9.74
C PHE A 106 -10.74 -9.14 9.25
N PRO A 107 -11.42 -9.90 10.13
CA PRO A 107 -12.10 -11.15 9.77
C PRO A 107 -13.16 -11.01 8.68
N MET A 108 -13.85 -9.87 8.62
CA MET A 108 -14.86 -9.63 7.58
C MET A 108 -14.25 -9.46 6.18
N LEU A 109 -12.98 -9.05 6.10
CA LEU A 109 -12.24 -8.95 4.85
C LEU A 109 -11.55 -10.28 4.54
N ALA A 110 -10.79 -10.81 5.49
CA ALA A 110 -10.00 -12.03 5.31
C ALA A 110 -10.85 -13.24 4.89
N ARG A 111 -12.03 -13.44 5.50
CA ARG A 111 -12.97 -14.51 5.12
C ARG A 111 -13.54 -14.39 3.69
N ARG A 112 -13.32 -13.26 3.04
CA ARG A 112 -13.74 -12.99 1.65
C ARG A 112 -12.55 -12.92 0.71
N HIS A 113 -11.44 -13.59 1.04
CA HIS A 113 -10.20 -13.58 0.30
C HIS A 113 -9.71 -12.15 0.01
N ASN A 114 -9.69 -11.31 1.05
CA ASN A 114 -9.23 -9.94 0.92
C ASN A 114 -8.16 -9.67 1.99
N GLY A 115 -7.15 -8.90 1.65
CA GLY A 115 -6.00 -8.70 2.52
C GLY A 115 -5.28 -10.01 2.81
N CYS A 116 -4.98 -10.33 4.07
CA CYS A 116 -4.25 -11.56 4.39
C CYS A 116 -5.04 -12.85 4.14
N GLY A 117 -6.35 -12.79 3.99
CA GLY A 117 -7.16 -13.96 3.66
C GLY A 117 -6.93 -14.50 2.25
N MET A 118 -6.19 -13.77 1.40
CA MET A 118 -5.78 -14.24 0.08
C MET A 118 -4.46 -15.04 0.12
N LEU A 119 -3.65 -14.91 1.16
CA LEU A 119 -2.32 -15.52 1.24
C LEU A 119 -2.30 -17.05 1.09
N PRO A 120 -3.30 -17.83 1.60
CA PRO A 120 -3.38 -19.26 1.36
C PRO A 120 -3.63 -19.67 -0.10
N TYR A 121 -3.91 -18.70 -0.98
CA TYR A 121 -4.31 -18.92 -2.38
C TYR A 121 -3.35 -18.23 -3.36
N PRO A 122 -2.12 -18.77 -3.60
CA PRO A 122 -1.11 -18.13 -4.44
C PRO A 122 -1.59 -17.79 -5.85
N GLU A 123 -2.45 -18.62 -6.44
CA GLU A 123 -2.99 -18.38 -7.78
C GLU A 123 -3.95 -17.17 -7.83
N GLU A 124 -4.71 -16.93 -6.76
CA GLU A 124 -5.56 -15.75 -6.65
C GLU A 124 -4.69 -14.47 -6.49
N VAL A 125 -3.63 -14.54 -5.68
CA VAL A 125 -2.66 -13.45 -5.54
C VAL A 125 -2.00 -13.15 -6.88
N LYS A 126 -1.58 -14.21 -7.61
CA LYS A 126 -0.97 -14.08 -8.94
C LYS A 126 -1.91 -13.39 -9.92
N ALA A 127 -3.14 -13.87 -10.02
CA ALA A 127 -4.14 -13.29 -10.91
C ALA A 127 -4.38 -11.81 -10.59
N LEU A 128 -4.60 -11.49 -9.31
CA LEU A 128 -4.84 -10.10 -8.86
C LEU A 128 -3.68 -9.17 -9.23
N LEU A 129 -2.44 -9.57 -8.90
CA LEU A 129 -1.27 -8.71 -9.12
C LEU A 129 -0.90 -8.59 -10.60
N SER A 130 -0.97 -9.69 -11.37
CA SER A 130 -0.70 -9.66 -12.80
C SER A 130 -1.69 -8.76 -13.53
N GLU A 131 -3.00 -8.92 -13.26
CA GLU A 131 -4.03 -8.08 -13.86
C GLU A 131 -3.89 -6.60 -13.45
N ALA A 132 -3.51 -6.33 -12.21
CA ALA A 132 -3.26 -4.96 -11.74
C ALA A 132 -2.15 -4.28 -12.54
N ILE A 133 -1.04 -4.99 -12.74
CA ILE A 133 0.12 -4.49 -13.49
C ILE A 133 -0.21 -4.34 -14.97
N ASP A 134 -0.87 -5.33 -15.57
CA ASP A 134 -1.21 -5.33 -16.99
C ASP A 134 -2.21 -4.22 -17.36
N ARG A 135 -3.18 -3.95 -16.48
CA ARG A 135 -4.19 -2.91 -16.71
C ARG A 135 -3.70 -1.49 -16.42
N GLN A 136 -2.71 -1.35 -15.54
CA GLN A 136 -2.15 -0.06 -15.13
C GLN A 136 -0.60 -0.08 -15.16
N PRO A 137 0.00 -0.27 -16.35
CA PRO A 137 1.45 -0.49 -16.49
C PRO A 137 2.29 0.75 -16.11
N ASP A 138 1.70 1.93 -16.13
CA ASP A 138 2.36 3.18 -15.76
C ASP A 138 2.38 3.44 -14.25
N VAL A 139 1.65 2.62 -13.46
CA VAL A 139 1.62 2.72 -12.00
C VAL A 139 2.63 1.76 -11.38
N ARG A 140 3.58 2.28 -10.63
CA ARG A 140 4.53 1.48 -9.87
C ARG A 140 3.83 0.82 -8.69
N SER A 141 3.55 -0.46 -8.81
CA SER A 141 2.86 -1.24 -7.80
C SER A 141 3.82 -1.83 -6.77
N SER A 142 3.46 -1.74 -5.50
CA SER A 142 4.10 -2.43 -4.38
C SER A 142 3.10 -3.26 -3.60
N VAL A 143 3.58 -4.16 -2.75
CA VAL A 143 2.75 -5.05 -1.95
C VAL A 143 3.17 -4.98 -0.49
N LYS A 144 2.19 -4.82 0.40
CA LYS A 144 2.40 -4.99 1.84
C LYS A 144 1.63 -6.21 2.32
N LEU A 145 2.37 -7.21 2.85
CA LEU A 145 1.79 -8.45 3.33
C LEU A 145 2.21 -8.75 4.78
N ARG A 146 1.75 -9.88 5.27
CA ARG A 146 2.20 -10.54 6.49
C ARG A 146 2.65 -11.96 6.13
N LEU A 147 3.25 -12.67 7.06
CA LEU A 147 3.78 -14.01 6.81
C LEU A 147 2.71 -15.01 6.38
N GLY A 148 1.48 -14.87 6.88
CA GLY A 148 0.36 -15.71 6.47
C GLY A 148 -0.93 -15.35 7.19
N TRP A 149 -2.05 -15.95 6.75
CA TRP A 149 -3.34 -15.88 7.42
C TRP A 149 -3.47 -16.95 8.50
N GLU A 150 -3.27 -18.22 8.14
CA GLU A 150 -3.35 -19.37 9.05
C GLU A 150 -1.95 -19.82 9.49
N HIS A 151 -1.00 -19.88 8.56
CA HIS A 151 0.36 -20.35 8.78
C HIS A 151 1.40 -19.35 8.26
N ALA A 152 2.49 -19.17 9.01
CA ALA A 152 3.54 -18.22 8.66
C ALA A 152 4.28 -18.59 7.36
N GLU A 153 4.24 -19.84 6.97
CA GLU A 153 4.90 -20.37 5.78
C GLU A 153 4.17 -20.01 4.47
N GLU A 154 2.95 -19.49 4.53
CA GLU A 154 2.16 -19.13 3.33
C GLU A 154 2.87 -18.09 2.47
N CYS A 155 3.61 -17.14 3.07
CA CYS A 155 4.41 -16.18 2.30
C CYS A 155 5.52 -16.82 1.46
N LEU A 156 6.04 -17.98 1.87
CA LEU A 156 7.07 -18.69 1.12
C LEU A 156 6.55 -19.22 -0.22
N ALA A 157 5.29 -19.62 -0.27
CA ALA A 157 4.64 -20.04 -1.52
C ALA A 157 4.48 -18.89 -2.52
N LEU A 158 4.45 -17.64 -2.04
CA LEU A 158 4.33 -16.44 -2.87
C LEU A 158 5.69 -15.92 -3.36
N GLN A 159 6.80 -16.33 -2.76
CA GLN A 159 8.13 -15.82 -3.11
C GLN A 159 8.49 -15.99 -4.60
N PRO A 160 8.26 -17.14 -5.27
CA PRO A 160 8.52 -17.28 -6.69
C PRO A 160 7.72 -16.28 -7.53
N LEU A 161 6.44 -16.11 -7.21
CA LEU A 161 5.56 -15.16 -7.87
C LEU A 161 6.08 -13.72 -7.77
N PHE A 162 6.47 -13.29 -6.57
CA PHE A 162 6.97 -11.94 -6.37
C PHE A 162 8.28 -11.66 -7.14
N ASN A 163 9.10 -12.68 -7.38
CA ASN A 163 10.31 -12.55 -8.18
C ASN A 163 10.04 -12.43 -9.69
N GLU A 164 8.87 -12.86 -10.16
CA GLU A 164 8.47 -12.79 -11.58
C GLU A 164 7.78 -11.47 -11.92
N LEU A 165 7.16 -10.80 -10.95
CA LEU A 165 6.40 -9.58 -11.16
C LEU A 165 7.26 -8.32 -11.01
N PRO A 166 7.03 -7.28 -11.83
CA PRO A 166 7.75 -6.01 -11.76
C PRO A 166 7.24 -5.14 -10.61
N LEU A 167 7.27 -5.67 -9.39
CA LEU A 167 6.88 -4.94 -8.19
C LEU A 167 7.99 -3.96 -7.78
N ALA A 168 7.60 -2.76 -7.37
CA ALA A 168 8.54 -1.74 -6.91
C ALA A 168 9.22 -2.16 -5.60
N HIS A 169 8.45 -2.72 -4.67
CA HIS A 169 8.96 -3.33 -3.45
C HIS A 169 7.90 -4.21 -2.77
N ILE A 170 8.35 -4.98 -1.79
CA ILE A 170 7.52 -5.87 -0.95
C ILE A 170 7.87 -5.59 0.51
N THR A 171 6.84 -5.38 1.32
CA THR A 171 6.98 -5.11 2.77
C THR A 171 6.27 -6.19 3.59
#